data_9774453062658a6760644529af1082d2
#
_entry.id   9774453062658a6760644529af1082d2
#
_cell.length_a   1.000
_cell.length_b   1.000
_cell.length_c   1.000
_cell.angle_alpha   90.00
_cell.angle_beta   90.00
_cell.angle_gamma   90.00
#
_symmetry.space_group_name_H-M   'P 1'
#
loop_
_entity.id
_entity.type
_entity.pdbx_description
1 polymer ?
#
loop_
_entity_poly.entity_id
_entity_poly.type
_entity_poly.pdbx_seq_one_letter_code
_entity_poly.pdbx_strand_id
1 'polypeptide(L)'
;MKPDIRFLNDMKEVLCDKKWAETALNFELYYMYRGAKKKGGLRYDITIIPPRILGKEFVKTKGNRNSDNFPELYTVLNGKAFFLIQKGGNKIEGDVIAAQMKKGEWIIVPADYYVVVINPSKKVLKIGNWVAQKNKNITGK
;
A
#
# COMPACT_ATOMS: atom_id res chain seq x y z
N MET A 1 7.65 8.16 -17.24
CA MET A 1 7.66 8.46 -15.80
C MET A 1 8.39 7.36 -15.07
N LYS A 2 9.30 7.73 -14.20
CA LYS A 2 10.05 6.74 -13.40
C LYS A 2 9.32 6.47 -12.09
N PRO A 3 9.20 5.22 -11.67
CA PRO A 3 8.58 4.91 -10.39
C PRO A 3 9.53 5.16 -9.23
N ASP A 4 8.94 5.41 -8.06
CA ASP A 4 9.64 5.19 -6.80
C ASP A 4 9.62 3.70 -6.53
N ILE A 5 10.78 3.12 -6.23
CA ILE A 5 10.89 1.68 -6.03
C ILE A 5 11.05 1.39 -4.54
N ARG A 6 10.20 0.48 -4.04
CA ARG A 6 10.36 -0.02 -2.68
C ARG A 6 11.19 -1.29 -2.72
N PHE A 7 12.30 -1.29 -1.99
CA PHE A 7 13.19 -2.43 -1.91
C PHE A 7 12.92 -3.25 -0.64
N LEU A 8 13.36 -4.49 -0.63
CA LEU A 8 13.22 -5.36 0.53
C LEU A 8 13.81 -4.72 1.79
N ASN A 9 14.99 -4.10 1.67
CA ASN A 9 15.64 -3.47 2.82
C ASN A 9 14.80 -2.36 3.44
N ASP A 10 13.94 -1.71 2.66
CA ASP A 10 13.02 -0.69 3.17
C ASP A 10 11.89 -1.29 3.99
N MET A 11 11.66 -2.59 3.88
CA MET A 11 10.55 -3.29 4.48
C MET A 11 10.90 -4.13 5.70
N LYS A 12 12.20 -4.31 5.97
CA LYS A 12 12.65 -5.25 7.02
C LYS A 12 12.02 -4.99 8.39
N GLU A 13 11.78 -3.75 8.72
CA GLU A 13 11.15 -3.37 10.00
C GLU A 13 9.73 -3.91 10.16
N VAL A 14 9.00 -4.01 9.05
CA VAL A 14 7.58 -4.34 9.07
C VAL A 14 7.29 -5.78 8.65
N LEU A 15 8.31 -6.57 8.32
CA LEU A 15 8.15 -7.97 7.95
C LEU A 15 7.96 -8.84 9.19
N CYS A 16 7.08 -9.83 9.07
CA CYS A 16 6.76 -10.74 10.17
C CYS A 16 7.89 -11.74 10.44
N ASP A 17 8.52 -12.24 9.38
CA ASP A 17 9.60 -13.22 9.48
C ASP A 17 10.95 -12.51 9.58
N LYS A 18 11.35 -12.17 10.79
CA LYS A 18 12.59 -11.43 11.03
C LYS A 18 13.83 -12.20 10.66
N LYS A 19 13.84 -13.50 10.88
CA LYS A 19 14.99 -14.35 10.53
C LYS A 19 15.20 -14.38 9.03
N TRP A 20 14.13 -14.59 8.29
CA TRP A 20 14.20 -14.55 6.83
C TRP A 20 14.67 -13.18 6.35
N ALA A 21 14.13 -12.10 6.92
CA ALA A 21 14.49 -10.74 6.54
C ALA A 21 15.96 -10.42 6.75
N GLU A 22 16.55 -10.94 7.81
CA GLU A 22 17.99 -10.72 8.11
C GLU A 22 18.91 -11.32 7.06
N THR A 23 18.53 -12.45 6.48
CA THR A 23 19.36 -13.18 5.53
C THR A 23 18.97 -12.99 4.08
N ALA A 24 17.84 -12.40 3.81
CA ALA A 24 17.36 -12.21 2.45
C ALA A 24 18.17 -11.15 1.70
N LEU A 25 18.45 -11.42 0.43
CA LEU A 25 19.10 -10.44 -0.44
C LEU A 25 18.14 -9.30 -0.73
N ASN A 26 18.69 -8.10 -0.90
CA ASN A 26 17.90 -6.95 -1.26
C ASN A 26 17.42 -7.05 -2.71
N PHE A 27 16.13 -6.78 -2.95
CA PHE A 27 15.58 -6.77 -4.30
C PHE A 27 14.35 -5.85 -4.35
N GLU A 28 13.89 -5.55 -5.56
CA GLU A 28 12.75 -4.67 -5.77
C GLU A 28 11.46 -5.39 -5.40
N LEU A 29 10.62 -4.76 -4.57
CA LEU A 29 9.36 -5.34 -4.12
C LEU A 29 8.15 -4.81 -4.86
N TYR A 30 8.04 -3.48 -4.96
CA TYR A 30 6.93 -2.87 -5.66
C TYR A 30 7.29 -1.48 -6.16
N TYR A 31 6.45 -0.95 -7.04
CA TYR A 31 6.73 0.27 -7.78
C TYR A 31 5.58 1.25 -7.63
N MET A 32 5.91 2.51 -7.34
CA MET A 32 4.92 3.57 -7.13
C MET A 32 5.12 4.67 -8.15
N TYR A 33 4.13 4.84 -9.04
CA TYR A 33 4.09 5.92 -10.01
C TYR A 33 3.23 7.03 -9.44
N ARG A 34 3.86 8.03 -8.84
CA ARG A 34 3.15 9.13 -8.19
C ARG A 34 2.84 10.23 -9.18
N GLY A 35 1.57 10.63 -9.25
CA GLY A 35 1.15 11.70 -10.15
C GLY A 35 1.07 11.28 -11.62
N ALA A 36 0.63 10.05 -11.88
CA ALA A 36 0.38 9.60 -13.25
C ALA A 36 -0.65 10.48 -13.95
N LYS A 37 -1.60 11.04 -13.18
CA LYS A 37 -2.57 12.03 -13.63
C LYS A 37 -2.76 13.07 -12.53
N LYS A 38 -3.17 14.28 -12.93
CA LYS A 38 -3.54 15.34 -11.99
C LYS A 38 -4.83 15.99 -12.48
N LYS A 39 -5.76 16.25 -11.58
CA LYS A 39 -7.02 16.88 -11.93
C LYS A 39 -7.62 17.59 -10.72
N GLY A 40 -7.81 18.90 -10.84
CA GLY A 40 -8.57 19.64 -9.82
C GLY A 40 -8.04 19.52 -8.41
N GLY A 41 -6.75 19.60 -8.19
CA GLY A 41 -6.16 19.44 -6.86
C GLY A 41 -6.01 17.99 -6.42
N LEU A 42 -6.36 17.03 -7.28
CA LEU A 42 -6.17 15.61 -7.04
C LEU A 42 -5.00 15.06 -7.84
N ARG A 43 -4.35 14.07 -7.26
CA ARG A 43 -3.25 13.35 -7.89
C ARG A 43 -3.63 11.87 -7.99
N TYR A 44 -3.40 11.26 -9.14
CA TYR A 44 -3.63 9.84 -9.34
C TYR A 44 -2.31 9.09 -9.31
N ASP A 45 -2.18 8.17 -8.36
CA ASP A 45 -1.00 7.35 -8.20
C ASP A 45 -1.32 5.92 -8.61
N ILE A 46 -0.31 5.25 -9.17
CA ILE A 46 -0.43 3.83 -9.55
C ILE A 46 0.65 3.06 -8.83
N THR A 47 0.26 1.97 -8.15
CA THR A 47 1.19 1.07 -7.48
C THR A 47 1.11 -0.30 -8.14
N ILE A 48 2.27 -0.86 -8.48
CA ILE A 48 2.40 -2.18 -9.09
C ILE A 48 3.13 -3.09 -8.13
N ILE A 49 2.46 -4.17 -7.71
CA ILE A 49 2.98 -5.10 -6.70
C ILE A 49 3.09 -6.49 -7.33
N PRO A 50 4.29 -6.90 -7.77
CA PRO A 50 4.52 -8.25 -8.25
C PRO A 50 4.26 -9.27 -7.15
N PRO A 51 3.83 -10.50 -7.49
CA PRO A 51 3.58 -11.52 -6.49
C PRO A 51 4.88 -12.03 -5.90
N ARG A 52 4.95 -12.12 -4.57
CA ARG A 52 6.09 -12.66 -3.85
C ARG A 52 5.68 -13.18 -2.48
N ILE A 53 6.45 -14.13 -1.98
CA ILE A 53 6.34 -14.58 -0.59
C ILE A 53 7.59 -14.10 0.13
N LEU A 54 7.39 -13.34 1.18
CA LEU A 54 8.48 -12.76 1.98
C LEU A 54 8.60 -13.55 3.29
N GLY A 55 9.36 -14.64 3.23
CA GLY A 55 9.38 -15.58 4.34
C GLY A 55 8.04 -16.27 4.50
N LYS A 56 7.29 -15.93 5.53
CA LYS A 56 5.99 -16.54 5.84
C LYS A 56 4.78 -15.69 5.45
N GLU A 57 4.98 -14.60 4.72
CA GLU A 57 3.88 -13.71 4.37
C GLU A 57 3.90 -13.29 2.91
N PHE A 58 2.72 -12.91 2.41
CA PHE A 58 2.63 -12.31 1.08
C PHE A 58 3.24 -10.92 1.06
N VAL A 59 3.72 -10.50 -0.12
CA VAL A 59 4.20 -9.14 -0.31
C VAL A 59 3.09 -8.13 0.02
N LYS A 60 3.48 -7.07 0.71
CA LYS A 60 2.58 -6.00 1.13
C LYS A 60 3.27 -4.65 0.98
N THR A 61 2.48 -3.59 0.92
CA THR A 61 3.03 -2.24 1.01
C THR A 61 3.46 -1.96 2.46
N LYS A 62 4.37 -1.00 2.64
CA LYS A 62 4.84 -0.62 3.98
C LYS A 62 3.72 -0.04 4.84
N GLY A 63 2.73 0.51 4.18
CA GLY A 63 1.61 1.15 4.87
C GLY A 63 1.81 2.64 4.97
N ASN A 64 0.72 3.36 4.83
CA ASN A 64 0.73 4.81 4.96
C ASN A 64 -0.60 5.30 5.49
N ARG A 65 -0.58 6.53 5.95
CA ARG A 65 -1.74 7.22 6.47
C ARG A 65 -1.76 8.64 5.91
N ASN A 66 -2.91 9.09 5.47
CA ASN A 66 -3.06 10.48 5.08
C ASN A 66 -3.16 11.36 6.32
N SER A 67 -2.33 12.42 6.36
CA SER A 67 -2.49 13.51 7.31
C SER A 67 -3.57 14.45 6.77
N ASP A 68 -4.04 15.40 7.55
CA ASP A 68 -4.98 16.46 7.14
C ASP A 68 -6.29 15.92 6.64
N ASN A 69 -7.24 15.62 7.10
CA ASN A 69 -8.66 15.35 6.80
C ASN A 69 -9.02 15.03 5.34
N PHE A 70 -8.09 14.47 4.58
CA PHE A 70 -8.36 14.08 3.19
C PHE A 70 -8.46 12.56 3.05
N PRO A 71 -9.54 12.03 2.50
CA PRO A 71 -9.63 10.61 2.20
C PRO A 71 -8.85 10.25 0.94
N GLU A 72 -8.70 8.95 0.71
CA GLU A 72 -8.15 8.41 -0.54
C GLU A 72 -9.16 7.45 -1.16
N LEU A 73 -9.21 7.45 -2.48
CA LEU A 73 -10.00 6.47 -3.23
C LEU A 73 -9.05 5.47 -3.88
N TYR A 74 -9.18 4.21 -3.53
CA TYR A 74 -8.40 3.12 -4.12
C TYR A 74 -9.26 2.29 -5.06
N THR A 75 -8.67 1.89 -6.18
CA THR A 75 -9.30 1.02 -7.17
C THR A 75 -8.34 -0.09 -7.55
N VAL A 76 -8.81 -1.32 -7.61
CA VAL A 76 -8.01 -2.42 -8.13
C VAL A 76 -8.10 -2.41 -9.65
N LEU A 77 -6.98 -2.15 -10.30
CA LEU A 77 -6.89 -2.07 -11.76
C LEU A 77 -6.60 -3.43 -12.40
N ASN A 78 -5.87 -4.28 -11.68
CA ASN A 78 -5.58 -5.64 -12.13
C ASN A 78 -5.21 -6.50 -10.93
N GLY A 79 -5.60 -7.78 -10.96
CA GLY A 79 -5.27 -8.72 -9.91
C GLY A 79 -6.26 -8.71 -8.75
N LYS A 80 -5.79 -9.19 -7.61
CA LYS A 80 -6.56 -9.26 -6.37
C LYS A 80 -5.75 -8.65 -5.24
N ALA A 81 -6.44 -7.95 -4.35
CA ALA A 81 -5.81 -7.28 -3.23
C ALA A 81 -6.52 -7.59 -1.92
N PHE A 82 -5.73 -7.63 -0.84
CA PHE A 82 -6.24 -7.53 0.51
C PHE A 82 -5.87 -6.15 1.05
N PHE A 83 -6.87 -5.39 1.46
CA PHE A 83 -6.66 -4.11 2.12
C PHE A 83 -6.83 -4.31 3.62
N LEU A 84 -5.81 -3.93 4.39
CA LEU A 84 -5.92 -3.84 5.84
C LEU A 84 -5.98 -2.36 6.19
N ILE A 85 -7.07 -1.96 6.83
CA ILE A 85 -7.35 -0.56 7.14
C ILE A 85 -7.53 -0.44 8.64
N GLN A 86 -6.77 0.45 9.27
CA GLN A 86 -6.80 0.64 10.70
C GLN A 86 -6.80 2.11 11.04
N LYS A 87 -7.68 2.52 11.94
CA LYS A 87 -7.72 3.91 12.39
C LYS A 87 -6.36 4.29 12.95
N GLY A 88 -5.84 5.45 12.55
CA GLY A 88 -4.53 5.93 12.96
C GLY A 88 -4.48 6.28 14.43
N GLY A 89 -3.28 6.43 14.92
CA GLY A 89 -2.97 6.71 16.31
C GLY A 89 -1.75 5.92 16.73
N ASN A 90 -1.22 6.24 17.89
CA ASN A 90 -0.02 5.59 18.41
C ASN A 90 -0.30 4.22 19.03
N LYS A 91 -1.54 3.82 19.08
CA LYS A 91 -1.94 2.57 19.70
C LYS A 91 -2.61 1.67 18.68
N ILE A 92 -2.26 0.41 18.69
CA ILE A 92 -2.95 -0.62 17.92
C ILE A 92 -4.26 -0.92 18.67
N GLU A 93 -5.06 0.11 18.84
CA GLU A 93 -6.38 -0.02 19.44
C GLU A 93 -7.40 0.34 18.40
N GLY A 94 -8.40 -0.46 18.30
CA GLY A 94 -9.47 -0.23 17.38
C GLY A 94 -9.56 -1.32 16.34
N ASP A 95 -10.61 -1.25 15.59
CA ASP A 95 -10.96 -2.28 14.64
C ASP A 95 -10.05 -2.21 13.42
N VAL A 96 -9.53 -3.36 13.04
CA VAL A 96 -8.87 -3.53 11.75
C VAL A 96 -9.92 -4.02 10.77
N ILE A 97 -10.09 -3.27 9.69
CA ILE A 97 -10.99 -3.66 8.62
C ILE A 97 -10.16 -4.36 7.54
N ALA A 98 -10.56 -5.58 7.21
CA ALA A 98 -9.94 -6.34 6.14
C ALA A 98 -10.92 -6.43 4.97
N ALA A 99 -10.50 -5.98 3.81
CA ALA A 99 -11.33 -6.00 2.61
C ALA A 99 -10.61 -6.73 1.49
N GLN A 100 -11.21 -7.80 0.97
CA GLN A 100 -10.71 -8.50 -0.21
C GLN A 100 -11.34 -7.86 -1.44
N MET A 101 -10.50 -7.46 -2.40
CA MET A 101 -10.96 -6.73 -3.57
C MET A 101 -10.34 -7.29 -4.84
N LYS A 102 -11.10 -7.25 -5.92
CA LYS A 102 -10.68 -7.69 -7.25
C LYS A 102 -10.83 -6.56 -8.26
N LYS A 103 -10.33 -6.80 -9.46
CA LYS A 103 -10.36 -5.82 -10.56
C LYS A 103 -11.73 -5.16 -10.70
N GLY A 104 -11.73 -3.84 -10.76
CA GLY A 104 -12.92 -3.01 -10.92
C GLY A 104 -13.55 -2.56 -9.61
N GLU A 105 -13.22 -3.19 -8.51
CA GLU A 105 -13.73 -2.79 -7.20
C GLU A 105 -12.92 -1.62 -6.63
N TRP A 106 -13.56 -0.82 -5.79
CA TRP A 106 -12.95 0.37 -5.20
C TRP A 106 -13.38 0.56 -3.76
N ILE A 107 -12.59 1.32 -3.02
CA ILE A 107 -12.86 1.63 -1.62
C ILE A 107 -12.37 3.04 -1.31
N ILE A 108 -13.11 3.74 -0.46
CA ILE A 108 -12.68 5.02 0.08
C ILE A 108 -12.11 4.77 1.46
N VAL A 109 -10.86 5.16 1.64
CA VAL A 109 -10.18 5.10 2.94
C VAL A 109 -10.28 6.47 3.57
N PRO A 110 -10.97 6.61 4.71
CA PRO A 110 -11.07 7.91 5.37
C PRO A 110 -9.70 8.45 5.79
N ALA A 111 -9.64 9.76 5.98
CA ALA A 111 -8.44 10.38 6.52
C ALA A 111 -8.07 9.76 7.87
N ASP A 112 -6.78 9.78 8.17
CA ASP A 112 -6.24 9.29 9.44
C ASP A 112 -6.36 7.79 9.67
N TYR A 113 -6.63 7.03 8.61
CA TYR A 113 -6.56 5.57 8.65
C TYR A 113 -5.27 5.10 7.99
N TYR A 114 -4.59 4.15 8.62
CA TYR A 114 -3.51 3.42 7.98
C TYR A 114 -4.09 2.43 7.00
N VAL A 115 -3.42 2.30 5.86
CA VAL A 115 -3.79 1.32 4.86
C VAL A 115 -2.56 0.53 4.45
N VAL A 116 -2.68 -0.80 4.45
CA VAL A 116 -1.68 -1.72 3.92
C VAL A 116 -2.36 -2.52 2.83
N VAL A 117 -1.70 -2.63 1.70
CA VAL A 117 -2.19 -3.41 0.56
C VAL A 117 -1.34 -4.65 0.41
N ILE A 118 -1.99 -5.81 0.37
CA ILE A 118 -1.34 -7.11 0.25
C ILE A 118 -1.69 -7.72 -1.09
N ASN A 119 -0.69 -8.29 -1.77
CA ASN A 119 -0.94 -9.10 -2.96
C ASN A 119 -0.98 -10.60 -2.56
N PRO A 120 -2.16 -11.19 -2.40
CA PRO A 120 -2.28 -12.58 -1.95
C PRO A 120 -2.22 -13.60 -3.08
N SER A 121 -2.07 -13.15 -4.32
CA SER A 121 -2.17 -14.03 -5.48
C SER A 121 -0.81 -14.27 -6.14
N LYS A 122 -0.81 -15.08 -7.18
CA LYS A 122 0.36 -15.34 -8.00
C LYS A 122 0.44 -14.45 -9.24
N LYS A 123 -0.41 -13.41 -9.29
CA LYS A 123 -0.46 -12.47 -10.41
C LYS A 123 -0.05 -11.09 -9.94
N VAL A 124 0.39 -10.26 -10.87
CA VAL A 124 0.72 -8.87 -10.58
C VAL A 124 -0.54 -8.12 -10.14
N LEU A 125 -0.43 -7.40 -9.04
CA LEU A 125 -1.48 -6.52 -8.55
C LEU A 125 -1.17 -5.09 -8.99
N LYS A 126 -2.17 -4.43 -9.57
CA LYS A 126 -2.06 -3.03 -9.95
C LYS A 126 -3.18 -2.25 -9.30
N ILE A 127 -2.82 -1.19 -8.59
CA ILE A 127 -3.75 -0.35 -7.84
C ILE A 127 -3.62 1.08 -8.30
N GLY A 128 -4.77 1.74 -8.50
CA GLY A 128 -4.82 3.18 -8.71
C GLY A 128 -5.42 3.84 -7.48
N ASN A 129 -4.93 5.02 -7.12
CA ASN A 129 -5.58 5.78 -6.07
C ASN A 129 -5.54 7.28 -6.34
N TRP A 130 -6.66 7.91 -6.04
CA TRP A 130 -6.77 9.37 -6.05
C TRP A 130 -6.50 9.89 -4.65
N VAL A 131 -5.64 10.88 -4.56
CA VAL A 131 -5.25 11.53 -3.31
C VAL A 131 -5.19 13.04 -3.53
N ALA A 132 -5.53 13.81 -2.50
CA ALA A 132 -5.41 15.26 -2.56
C ALA A 132 -3.93 15.65 -2.64
N GLN A 133 -3.59 16.56 -3.55
CA GLN A 133 -2.20 16.99 -3.74
C GLN A 133 -1.61 17.65 -2.49
N LYS A 134 -2.45 18.25 -1.64
CA LYS A 134 -2.03 18.86 -0.38
C LYS A 134 -1.86 17.85 0.76
N ASN A 135 -2.27 16.61 0.53
CA ASN A 135 -2.20 15.59 1.55
C ASN A 135 -0.75 15.14 1.75
N LYS A 136 -0.37 14.90 3.00
CA LYS A 136 0.93 14.33 3.32
C LYS A 136 0.73 12.92 3.82
N ASN A 137 1.43 11.98 3.20
CA ASN A 137 1.41 10.60 3.64
C ASN A 137 2.43 10.39 4.75
N ILE A 138 2.00 9.72 5.80
CA ILE A 138 2.87 9.32 6.89
C ILE A 138 3.08 7.82 6.73
N THR A 139 4.34 7.43 6.49
CA THR A 139 4.66 6.01 6.30
C THR A 139 4.51 5.27 7.61
N GLY A 140 3.76 4.17 7.58
CA GLY A 140 3.56 3.30 8.73
C GLY A 140 4.79 2.44 9.02
N LYS A 141 4.85 1.96 10.24
CA LYS A 141 5.87 1.03 10.69
C LYS A 141 5.25 -0.18 11.30
#